data_71dd07a93ab03dc71bf4001ec52166d9
#
_entry.id   71dd07a93ab03dc71bf4001ec52166d9
#
_cell.length_a   1.000
_cell.length_b   1.000
_cell.length_c   1.000
_cell.angle_alpha   90.00
_cell.angle_beta   90.00
_cell.angle_gamma   90.00
#
_symmetry.space_group_name_H-M   'P 1'
#
loop_
_entity.id
_entity.type
_entity.pdbx_description
1 polymer ?
#
loop_
_entity_poly.entity_id
_entity_poly.type
_entity_poly.pdbx_seq_one_letter_code
_entity_poly.pdbx_strand_id
1 'polypeptide(L)'
;KDEYHMALDGAYLHAVRQELLPWIDARIEKIHQPTREELILAFRSRSGGAKILISCAADRARVHLTQIAVENPKAPPMFCMLLRKRLGNGKLLAIRQDGLERVLYFDFSCINELGDVVQLTLAVEIMGRYSNLILMDENGIVIDSMKRVDATMSSKRLVLPGLPYEMPPRDDRLNFLEASPAEILAVLAQKTGELSKALLQTLEGVSPVLVREWAYYAGKGQPCRAESLTDDQKDRLCYTIARTRELLEQGNEVYTMVSTREGQPKDFSFLPLHQYGTLMVTKVMPSACALL
;
A
#
# COMPACT_ATOMS: atom_id res chain seq x y z
N LYS A 1 17.88 -10.30 15.04
CA LYS A 1 16.53 -10.86 14.77
C LYS A 1 15.92 -9.93 13.75
N ASP A 2 16.14 -10.23 12.48
CA ASP A 2 15.46 -9.57 11.38
C ASP A 2 14.03 -10.10 11.38
N GLU A 3 13.14 -9.38 12.04
CA GLU A 3 11.71 -9.59 11.85
C GLU A 3 11.41 -9.19 10.40
N TYR A 4 11.18 -10.18 9.56
CA TYR A 4 10.69 -10.00 8.21
C TYR A 4 9.27 -9.45 8.30
N HIS A 5 9.15 -8.14 8.39
CA HIS A 5 7.86 -7.50 8.16
C HIS A 5 7.59 -7.60 6.65
N MET A 6 6.63 -8.42 6.27
CA MET A 6 6.05 -8.39 4.93
C MET A 6 5.37 -7.04 4.75
N ALA A 7 6.14 -6.06 4.30
CA ALA A 7 5.66 -4.69 4.15
C ALA A 7 5.00 -4.55 2.78
N LEU A 8 3.73 -4.17 2.79
CA LEU A 8 3.04 -3.69 1.61
C LEU A 8 3.73 -2.39 1.18
N ASP A 9 4.47 -2.42 0.07
CA ASP A 9 5.13 -1.24 -0.47
C ASP A 9 4.18 -0.39 -1.35
N GLY A 10 4.64 0.83 -1.70
CA GLY A 10 3.84 1.74 -2.51
C GLY A 10 3.56 1.22 -3.91
N ALA A 11 4.49 0.48 -4.51
CA ALA A 11 4.30 -0.13 -5.83
C ALA A 11 3.28 -1.28 -5.78
N TYR A 12 3.32 -2.11 -4.74
CA TYR A 12 2.30 -3.14 -4.53
C TYR A 12 0.92 -2.51 -4.27
N LEU A 13 0.88 -1.44 -3.47
CA LEU A 13 -0.35 -0.69 -3.21
C LEU A 13 -0.92 -0.07 -4.49
N HIS A 14 -0.05 0.37 -5.42
CA HIS A 14 -0.46 0.82 -6.76
C HIS A 14 -1.18 -0.31 -7.52
N ALA A 15 -0.65 -1.54 -7.51
CA ALA A 15 -1.28 -2.70 -8.13
C ALA A 15 -2.64 -3.03 -7.47
N VAL A 16 -2.74 -2.99 -6.15
CA VAL A 16 -4.00 -3.16 -5.42
C VAL A 16 -5.01 -2.08 -5.84
N ARG A 17 -4.59 -0.83 -5.92
CA ARG A 17 -5.45 0.28 -6.38
C ARG A 17 -6.06 -0.02 -7.75
N GLN A 18 -5.29 -0.53 -8.71
CA GLN A 18 -5.81 -0.89 -10.04
C GLN A 18 -6.96 -1.92 -9.96
N GLU A 19 -6.87 -2.89 -9.06
CA GLU A 19 -7.94 -3.87 -8.84
C GLU A 19 -9.18 -3.29 -8.17
N LEU A 20 -9.04 -2.17 -7.46
CA LEU A 20 -10.14 -1.47 -6.79
C LEU A 20 -10.86 -0.47 -7.71
N LEU A 21 -10.21 0.03 -8.77
CA LEU A 21 -10.78 1.04 -9.68
C LEU A 21 -12.13 0.64 -10.31
N PRO A 22 -12.40 -0.63 -10.65
CA PRO A 22 -13.70 -1.05 -11.17
C PRO A 22 -14.89 -0.78 -10.23
N TRP A 23 -14.63 -0.53 -8.94
CA TRP A 23 -15.65 -0.24 -7.94
C TRP A 23 -15.95 1.27 -7.79
N ILE A 24 -15.30 2.13 -8.56
CA ILE A 24 -15.71 3.53 -8.69
C ILE A 24 -17.16 3.56 -9.16
N ASP A 25 -17.93 4.51 -8.65
CA ASP A 25 -19.40 4.65 -8.78
C ASP A 25 -20.25 3.65 -7.98
N ALA A 26 -19.66 2.64 -7.35
CA ALA A 26 -20.37 1.80 -6.40
C ALA A 26 -20.75 2.55 -5.12
N ARG A 27 -21.79 2.08 -4.44
CA ARG A 27 -22.25 2.65 -3.17
C ARG A 27 -21.88 1.76 -2.00
N ILE A 28 -21.57 2.36 -0.87
CA ILE A 28 -21.39 1.64 0.39
C ILE A 28 -22.75 1.08 0.83
N GLU A 29 -22.83 -0.24 0.95
CA GLU A 29 -23.99 -0.95 1.43
C GLU A 29 -23.91 -1.23 2.95
N LYS A 30 -22.72 -1.66 3.41
CA LYS A 30 -22.48 -1.98 4.82
C LYS A 30 -21.07 -1.59 5.23
N ILE A 31 -20.92 -1.22 6.51
CA ILE A 31 -19.66 -0.93 7.16
C ILE A 31 -19.57 -1.77 8.43
N HIS A 32 -18.51 -2.55 8.56
CA HIS A 32 -18.22 -3.37 9.74
C HIS A 32 -16.80 -3.10 10.23
N GLN A 33 -16.63 -3.17 11.54
CA GLN A 33 -15.33 -3.08 12.20
C GLN A 33 -15.16 -4.33 13.08
N PRO A 34 -14.64 -5.44 12.51
CA PRO A 34 -14.55 -6.72 13.21
C PRO A 34 -13.65 -6.68 14.45
N THR A 35 -12.57 -5.89 14.37
CA THR A 35 -11.60 -5.67 15.45
C THR A 35 -11.32 -4.18 15.63
N ARG A 36 -10.50 -3.83 16.61
CA ARG A 36 -10.13 -2.42 16.84
C ARG A 36 -9.36 -1.80 15.67
N GLU A 37 -8.70 -2.61 14.84
CA GLU A 37 -7.78 -2.18 13.80
C GLU A 37 -8.18 -2.65 12.40
N GLU A 38 -9.35 -3.28 12.24
CA GLU A 38 -9.83 -3.77 10.94
C GLU A 38 -11.20 -3.21 10.61
N LEU A 39 -11.35 -2.78 9.36
CA LEU A 39 -12.61 -2.27 8.80
C LEU A 39 -12.96 -3.05 7.53
N ILE A 40 -14.25 -3.31 7.32
CA ILE A 40 -14.78 -3.86 6.08
C ILE A 40 -15.81 -2.89 5.52
N LEU A 41 -15.58 -2.48 4.27
CA LEU A 41 -16.51 -1.73 3.45
C LEU A 41 -17.14 -2.66 2.42
N ALA A 42 -18.44 -2.90 2.52
CA ALA A 42 -19.18 -3.63 1.51
C ALA A 42 -19.79 -2.66 0.51
N PHE A 43 -19.46 -2.85 -0.77
CA PHE A 43 -19.94 -2.05 -1.89
C PHE A 43 -20.97 -2.82 -2.70
N ARG A 44 -21.92 -2.07 -3.27
CA ARG A 44 -22.88 -2.57 -4.25
C ARG A 44 -22.87 -1.69 -5.49
N SER A 45 -22.84 -2.34 -6.64
CA SER A 45 -23.03 -1.74 -7.96
C SER A 45 -24.07 -2.52 -8.76
N ARG A 46 -24.34 -2.07 -9.98
CA ARG A 46 -25.23 -2.81 -10.90
C ARG A 46 -24.67 -4.19 -11.30
N SER A 47 -23.35 -4.33 -11.30
CA SER A 47 -22.62 -5.55 -11.65
C SER A 47 -22.43 -6.53 -10.49
N GLY A 48 -22.85 -6.16 -9.27
CA GLY A 48 -22.73 -7.01 -8.08
C GLY A 48 -22.19 -6.28 -6.87
N GLY A 49 -21.71 -7.05 -5.90
CA GLY A 49 -21.15 -6.57 -4.66
C GLY A 49 -19.67 -6.95 -4.49
N ALA A 50 -18.94 -6.15 -3.72
CA ALA A 50 -17.58 -6.45 -3.28
C ALA A 50 -17.36 -5.99 -1.83
N LYS A 51 -16.36 -6.59 -1.19
CA LYS A 51 -15.92 -6.18 0.14
C LYS A 51 -14.46 -5.77 0.06
N ILE A 52 -14.13 -4.64 0.67
CA ILE A 52 -12.75 -4.18 0.87
C ILE A 52 -12.44 -4.33 2.36
N LEU A 53 -11.39 -5.10 2.67
CA LEU A 53 -10.80 -5.17 4.00
C LEU A 53 -9.70 -4.13 4.11
N ILE A 54 -9.70 -3.37 5.20
CA ILE A 54 -8.65 -2.44 5.58
C ILE A 54 -8.17 -2.85 6.97
N SER A 55 -6.88 -3.19 7.09
CA SER A 55 -6.25 -3.49 8.37
C SER A 55 -5.17 -2.45 8.67
N CYS A 56 -5.26 -1.86 9.85
CA CYS A 56 -4.25 -0.96 10.41
C CYS A 56 -3.41 -1.64 11.51
N ALA A 57 -3.49 -2.97 11.62
CA ALA A 57 -2.68 -3.73 12.57
C ALA A 57 -1.20 -3.66 12.19
N ALA A 58 -0.33 -3.50 13.20
CA ALA A 58 1.09 -3.22 12.99
C ALA A 58 1.83 -4.29 12.15
N ASP A 59 1.47 -5.56 12.34
CA ASP A 59 2.09 -6.73 11.70
C ASP A 59 1.43 -7.15 10.39
N ARG A 60 0.25 -6.60 10.07
CA ARG A 60 -0.57 -6.99 8.90
C ARG A 60 -1.40 -5.84 8.33
N ALA A 61 -0.80 -4.66 8.31
CA ALA A 61 -1.40 -3.51 7.67
C ALA A 61 -1.58 -3.76 6.17
N ARG A 62 -2.82 -3.68 5.68
CA ARG A 62 -3.16 -3.96 4.28
C ARG A 62 -4.52 -3.39 3.90
N VAL A 63 -4.74 -3.28 2.60
CA VAL A 63 -6.03 -2.95 2.00
C VAL A 63 -6.20 -3.80 0.74
N HIS A 64 -7.31 -4.51 0.64
CA HIS A 64 -7.58 -5.38 -0.52
C HIS A 64 -9.03 -5.82 -0.61
N LEU A 65 -9.45 -6.29 -1.79
CA LEU A 65 -10.70 -7.02 -1.95
C LEU A 65 -10.65 -8.32 -1.13
N THR A 66 -11.77 -8.70 -0.53
CA THR A 66 -11.89 -9.93 0.24
C THR A 66 -13.24 -10.58 0.05
N GLN A 67 -13.28 -11.91 0.19
CA GLN A 67 -14.53 -12.69 0.27
C GLN A 67 -14.69 -13.35 1.64
N ILE A 68 -13.76 -13.11 2.56
CA ILE A 68 -13.77 -13.74 3.88
C ILE A 68 -14.96 -13.23 4.67
N ALA A 69 -15.70 -14.16 5.26
CA ALA A 69 -16.70 -13.85 6.27
C ALA A 69 -16.00 -13.67 7.62
N VAL A 70 -16.29 -12.57 8.29
CA VAL A 70 -15.75 -12.27 9.62
C VAL A 70 -16.88 -12.13 10.62
N GLU A 71 -16.60 -12.51 11.87
CA GLU A 71 -17.49 -12.24 12.98
C GLU A 71 -17.38 -10.78 13.39
N ASN A 72 -18.54 -10.14 13.56
CA ASN A 72 -18.60 -8.77 14.03
C ASN A 72 -18.93 -8.74 15.53
N PRO A 73 -18.40 -7.75 16.28
CA PRO A 73 -18.75 -7.56 17.67
C PRO A 73 -20.26 -7.27 17.83
N LYS A 74 -20.85 -7.68 18.93
CA LYS A 74 -22.27 -7.44 19.24
C LYS A 74 -22.61 -5.94 19.21
N ALA A 75 -21.68 -5.11 19.71
CA ALA A 75 -21.78 -3.65 19.65
C ALA A 75 -20.65 -3.11 18.78
N PRO A 76 -20.95 -2.37 17.69
CA PRO A 76 -19.93 -1.81 16.83
C PRO A 76 -19.14 -0.72 17.57
N PRO A 77 -17.80 -0.60 17.33
CA PRO A 77 -17.01 0.50 17.87
C PRO A 77 -17.53 1.87 17.45
N MET A 78 -17.22 2.90 18.21
CA MET A 78 -17.67 4.28 17.94
C MET A 78 -17.24 4.79 16.56
N PHE A 79 -16.01 4.47 16.14
CA PHE A 79 -15.53 4.86 14.81
C PHE A 79 -16.35 4.21 13.70
N CYS A 80 -16.73 2.94 13.84
CA CYS A 80 -17.62 2.27 12.91
C CYS A 80 -19.00 2.94 12.82
N MET A 81 -19.57 3.31 13.96
CA MET A 81 -20.85 4.02 14.00
C MET A 81 -20.76 5.40 13.34
N LEU A 82 -19.67 6.12 13.56
CA LEU A 82 -19.40 7.39 12.89
C LEU A 82 -19.31 7.21 11.37
N LEU A 83 -18.58 6.20 10.89
CA LEU A 83 -18.47 5.91 9.46
C LEU A 83 -19.83 5.54 8.86
N ARG A 84 -20.64 4.73 9.54
CA ARG A 84 -22.01 4.41 9.10
C ARG A 84 -22.88 5.64 8.96
N LYS A 85 -22.78 6.57 9.91
CA LYS A 85 -23.53 7.83 9.89
C LYS A 85 -23.07 8.74 8.76
N ARG A 86 -21.76 8.88 8.53
CA ARG A 86 -21.18 9.85 7.60
C ARG A 86 -21.02 9.32 6.18
N LEU A 87 -20.64 8.06 6.01
CA LEU A 87 -20.35 7.40 4.72
C LEU A 87 -21.46 6.45 4.25
N GLY A 88 -22.40 6.10 5.09
CA GLY A 88 -23.47 5.15 4.72
C GLY A 88 -24.17 5.55 3.44
N ASN A 89 -24.31 4.61 2.51
CA ASN A 89 -24.86 4.83 1.16
C ASN A 89 -24.06 5.83 0.29
N GLY A 90 -22.86 6.23 0.71
CA GLY A 90 -21.96 7.09 -0.04
C GLY A 90 -21.51 6.44 -1.36
N LYS A 91 -21.38 7.25 -2.40
CA LYS A 91 -20.89 6.83 -3.72
C LYS A 91 -19.38 7.04 -3.78
N LEU A 92 -18.63 5.99 -4.13
CA LEU A 92 -17.20 6.07 -4.35
C LEU A 92 -16.91 6.85 -5.63
N LEU A 93 -16.24 8.01 -5.51
CA LEU A 93 -15.92 8.89 -6.64
C LEU A 93 -14.54 8.62 -7.22
N ALA A 94 -13.56 8.36 -6.37
CA ALA A 94 -12.17 8.18 -6.77
C ALA A 94 -11.40 7.38 -5.73
N ILE A 95 -10.33 6.74 -6.18
CA ILE A 95 -9.30 6.14 -5.34
C ILE A 95 -7.97 6.74 -5.80
N ARG A 96 -7.33 7.54 -4.96
CA ARG A 96 -6.11 8.30 -5.28
C ARG A 96 -4.91 7.76 -4.50
N GLN A 97 -3.76 7.81 -5.13
CA GLN A 97 -2.45 7.58 -4.52
C GLN A 97 -1.52 8.68 -5.02
N ASP A 98 -0.82 9.35 -4.12
CA ASP A 98 0.13 10.40 -4.50
C ASP A 98 1.51 9.75 -4.72
N GLY A 99 1.92 9.71 -6.00
CA GLY A 99 3.11 8.96 -6.39
C GLY A 99 3.03 7.50 -5.97
N LEU A 100 4.07 7.02 -5.29
CA LEU A 100 4.13 5.68 -4.70
C LEU A 100 4.10 5.72 -3.17
N GLU A 101 3.46 6.74 -2.59
CA GLU A 101 3.20 6.76 -1.16
C GLU A 101 2.34 5.59 -0.71
N ARG A 102 2.52 5.18 0.53
CA ARG A 102 1.74 4.07 1.14
C ARG A 102 0.43 4.57 1.74
N VAL A 103 -0.26 5.43 0.99
CA VAL A 103 -1.56 5.98 1.34
C VAL A 103 -2.50 5.90 0.15
N LEU A 104 -3.70 5.34 0.36
CA LEU A 104 -4.81 5.45 -0.58
C LEU A 104 -5.87 6.39 -0.03
N TYR A 105 -6.34 7.29 -0.85
CA TYR A 105 -7.45 8.19 -0.56
C TYR A 105 -8.70 7.74 -1.29
N PHE A 106 -9.75 7.41 -0.54
CA PHE A 106 -11.06 7.05 -1.08
C PHE A 106 -11.98 8.27 -0.95
N ASP A 107 -12.33 8.88 -2.08
CA ASP A 107 -13.24 10.03 -2.12
C ASP A 107 -14.67 9.54 -2.31
N PHE A 108 -15.59 10.06 -1.47
CA PHE A 108 -17.00 9.72 -1.49
C PHE A 108 -17.88 10.93 -1.66
N SER A 109 -18.97 10.78 -2.42
CA SER A 109 -20.12 11.68 -2.39
C SER A 109 -21.16 11.15 -1.41
N CYS A 110 -21.45 11.92 -0.39
CA CYS A 110 -22.36 11.54 0.70
C CYS A 110 -23.48 12.58 0.85
N ILE A 111 -24.55 12.22 1.53
CA ILE A 111 -25.63 13.13 1.91
C ILE A 111 -25.53 13.35 3.42
N ASN A 112 -25.41 14.61 3.85
CA ASN A 112 -25.37 14.94 5.27
C ASN A 112 -26.76 14.95 5.92
N GLU A 113 -26.84 15.22 7.21
CA GLU A 113 -28.10 15.25 7.96
C GLU A 113 -29.07 16.35 7.49
N LEU A 114 -28.58 17.38 6.82
CA LEU A 114 -29.38 18.48 6.26
C LEU A 114 -29.88 18.16 4.84
N GLY A 115 -29.45 17.05 4.27
CA GLY A 115 -29.79 16.65 2.91
C GLY A 115 -28.85 17.20 1.83
N ASP A 116 -27.77 17.90 2.22
CA ASP A 116 -26.79 18.42 1.28
C ASP A 116 -25.82 17.34 0.82
N VAL A 117 -25.41 17.44 -0.44
CA VAL A 117 -24.34 16.61 -0.99
C VAL A 117 -23.00 17.14 -0.51
N VAL A 118 -22.23 16.30 0.17
CA VAL A 118 -20.90 16.63 0.68
C VAL A 118 -19.88 15.59 0.18
N GLN A 119 -18.64 16.04 -0.01
CA GLN A 119 -17.53 15.16 -0.33
C GLN A 119 -16.75 14.82 0.95
N LEU A 120 -16.56 13.54 1.21
CA LEU A 120 -15.74 13.04 2.30
C LEU A 120 -14.61 12.18 1.74
N THR A 121 -13.47 12.21 2.41
CA THR A 121 -12.30 11.38 2.03
C THR A 121 -11.90 10.49 3.18
N LEU A 122 -11.68 9.22 2.87
CA LEU A 122 -11.13 8.23 3.79
C LEU A 122 -9.67 7.96 3.39
N ALA A 123 -8.72 8.41 4.21
CA ALA A 123 -7.30 8.16 4.02
C ALA A 123 -6.92 6.83 4.68
N VAL A 124 -6.39 5.92 3.88
CA VAL A 124 -5.90 4.59 4.31
C VAL A 124 -4.38 4.63 4.28
N GLU A 125 -3.78 4.76 5.45
CA GLU A 125 -2.33 4.84 5.63
C GLU A 125 -1.79 3.46 6.03
N ILE A 126 -0.92 2.89 5.20
CA ILE A 126 -0.34 1.55 5.37
C ILE A 126 1.15 1.68 5.71
N MET A 127 1.45 1.88 6.99
CA MET A 127 2.81 2.18 7.49
C MET A 127 3.14 1.37 8.75
N GLY A 128 2.91 0.05 8.73
CA GLY A 128 3.18 -0.83 9.85
C GLY A 128 2.44 -0.35 11.12
N ARG A 129 3.16 -0.17 12.21
CA ARG A 129 2.58 0.29 13.48
C ARG A 129 1.94 1.68 13.43
N TYR A 130 2.33 2.51 12.45
CA TYR A 130 1.77 3.85 12.23
C TYR A 130 0.60 3.86 11.24
N SER A 131 0.15 2.68 10.81
CA SER A 131 -1.02 2.57 9.94
C SER A 131 -2.24 3.14 10.61
N ASN A 132 -3.06 3.83 9.83
CA ASN A 132 -4.25 4.49 10.32
C ASN A 132 -5.33 4.60 9.24
N LEU A 133 -6.54 4.84 9.66
CA LEU A 133 -7.71 5.11 8.82
C LEU A 133 -8.34 6.40 9.29
N ILE A 134 -8.36 7.42 8.44
CA ILE A 134 -8.71 8.79 8.80
C ILE A 134 -9.81 9.29 7.89
N LEU A 135 -10.93 9.70 8.47
CA LEU A 135 -12.02 10.37 7.76
C LEU A 135 -11.83 11.88 7.84
N MET A 136 -11.87 12.55 6.69
CA MET A 136 -11.79 14.01 6.59
C MET A 136 -12.91 14.57 5.71
N ASP A 137 -13.20 15.85 5.93
CA ASP A 137 -14.15 16.59 5.11
C ASP A 137 -13.50 17.16 3.83
N GLU A 138 -14.29 17.89 3.04
CA GLU A 138 -13.85 18.51 1.78
C GLU A 138 -12.75 19.58 1.96
N ASN A 139 -12.62 20.14 3.15
CA ASN A 139 -11.59 21.11 3.52
C ASN A 139 -10.32 20.45 4.08
N GLY A 140 -10.25 19.12 4.11
CA GLY A 140 -9.13 18.39 4.68
C GLY A 140 -9.09 18.41 6.21
N ILE A 141 -10.22 18.71 6.87
CA ILE A 141 -10.33 18.68 8.33
C ILE A 141 -10.70 17.28 8.78
N VAL A 142 -9.93 16.74 9.72
CA VAL A 142 -10.17 15.42 10.29
C VAL A 142 -11.50 15.40 11.04
N ILE A 143 -12.38 14.47 10.64
CA ILE A 143 -13.64 14.20 11.33
C ILE A 143 -13.39 13.23 12.48
N ASP A 144 -12.73 12.13 12.21
CA ASP A 144 -12.21 11.19 13.21
C ASP A 144 -11.25 10.18 12.53
N SER A 145 -10.65 9.32 13.33
CA SER A 145 -9.71 8.29 12.88
C SER A 145 -9.86 7.00 13.69
N MET A 146 -9.40 5.90 13.13
CA MET A 146 -9.34 4.63 13.84
C MET A 146 -8.37 4.69 15.02
N LYS A 147 -7.24 5.38 14.83
CA LYS A 147 -6.23 5.64 15.87
C LYS A 147 -6.04 7.16 15.99
N ARG A 148 -6.47 7.72 17.11
CA ARG A 148 -6.18 9.13 17.43
C ARG A 148 -4.73 9.26 17.89
N VAL A 149 -4.04 10.27 17.39
CA VAL A 149 -2.64 10.55 17.71
C VAL A 149 -2.54 11.95 18.30
N ASP A 150 -2.29 12.04 19.59
CA ASP A 150 -2.12 13.30 20.32
C ASP A 150 -0.64 13.66 20.53
N ALA A 151 -0.40 14.80 21.17
CA ALA A 151 0.94 15.32 21.42
C ALA A 151 1.79 14.44 22.37
N THR A 152 1.18 13.55 23.13
CA THR A 152 1.90 12.60 23.99
C THR A 152 2.41 11.40 23.20
N MET A 153 1.74 11.07 22.07
CA MET A 153 2.06 9.92 21.22
C MET A 153 3.03 10.28 20.09
N SER A 154 2.96 11.52 19.59
CA SER A 154 3.81 12.01 18.50
C SER A 154 4.09 13.49 18.63
N SER A 155 5.35 13.87 18.47
CA SER A 155 5.77 15.27 18.35
C SER A 155 5.77 15.79 16.91
N LYS A 156 5.60 14.89 15.93
CA LYS A 156 5.75 15.22 14.50
C LYS A 156 4.41 15.44 13.79
N ARG A 157 3.38 14.71 14.21
CA ARG A 157 2.10 14.70 13.50
C ARG A 157 0.97 14.34 14.45
N LEU A 158 -0.05 15.17 14.47
CA LEU A 158 -1.28 14.93 15.23
C LEU A 158 -2.39 14.44 14.32
N VAL A 159 -3.21 13.52 14.82
CA VAL A 159 -4.41 13.03 14.13
C VAL A 159 -5.56 13.07 15.13
N LEU A 160 -6.26 14.19 15.16
CA LEU A 160 -7.36 14.44 16.09
C LEU A 160 -8.54 15.12 15.37
N PRO A 161 -9.78 14.86 15.79
CA PRO A 161 -10.94 15.55 15.25
C PRO A 161 -10.80 17.08 15.32
N GLY A 162 -11.15 17.75 14.22
CA GLY A 162 -11.11 19.22 14.11
C GLY A 162 -9.76 19.79 13.67
N LEU A 163 -8.69 18.99 13.61
CA LEU A 163 -7.40 19.43 13.08
C LEU A 163 -7.30 19.19 11.57
N PRO A 164 -6.50 20.00 10.85
CA PRO A 164 -6.18 19.73 9.47
C PRO A 164 -5.47 18.36 9.33
N TYR A 165 -5.82 17.63 8.28
CA TYR A 165 -5.09 16.43 7.91
C TYR A 165 -3.72 16.81 7.36
N GLU A 166 -2.69 16.30 7.95
CA GLU A 166 -1.32 16.41 7.47
C GLU A 166 -0.91 15.06 6.86
N MET A 167 -0.33 15.08 5.67
CA MET A 167 0.22 13.87 5.07
C MET A 167 1.36 13.32 5.93
N PRO A 168 1.55 11.98 5.92
CA PRO A 168 2.73 11.42 6.54
C PRO A 168 4.01 12.04 5.96
N PRO A 169 5.09 12.18 6.78
CA PRO A 169 6.36 12.71 6.29
C PRO A 169 6.86 11.92 5.07
N ARG A 170 7.25 12.65 4.03
CA ARG A 170 7.88 12.07 2.83
C ARG A 170 9.40 12.23 2.91
N ASP A 171 10.09 11.23 2.39
CA ASP A 171 11.52 11.30 2.14
C ASP A 171 11.78 11.82 0.71
N ASP A 172 12.91 12.51 0.49
CA ASP A 172 13.36 12.95 -0.84
C ASP A 172 13.91 11.77 -1.66
N ARG A 173 13.04 10.80 -1.96
CA ARG A 173 13.37 9.66 -2.79
C ARG A 173 12.71 9.77 -4.15
N LEU A 174 13.37 9.20 -5.17
CA LEU A 174 12.87 9.22 -6.53
C LEU A 174 11.73 8.23 -6.71
N ASN A 175 10.64 8.67 -7.34
CA ASN A 175 9.60 7.76 -7.82
C ASN A 175 10.15 6.96 -9.01
N PHE A 176 10.34 5.65 -8.83
CA PHE A 176 10.94 4.82 -9.89
C PHE A 176 10.03 4.64 -11.12
N LEU A 177 8.75 4.98 -11.03
CA LEU A 177 7.85 5.00 -12.19
C LEU A 177 8.11 6.20 -13.12
N GLU A 178 8.67 7.28 -12.60
CA GLU A 178 8.85 8.56 -13.31
C GLU A 178 10.32 8.89 -13.56
N ALA A 179 11.19 8.58 -12.60
CA ALA A 179 12.61 8.94 -12.67
C ALA A 179 13.32 8.26 -13.84
N SER A 180 14.12 9.02 -14.58
CA SER A 180 14.93 8.47 -15.68
C SER A 180 16.04 7.53 -15.14
N PRO A 181 16.52 6.57 -15.96
CA PRO A 181 17.67 5.75 -15.58
C PRO A 181 18.90 6.57 -15.18
N ALA A 182 19.15 7.69 -15.88
CA ALA A 182 20.27 8.58 -15.58
C ALA A 182 20.16 9.24 -14.19
N GLU A 183 18.95 9.69 -13.82
CA GLU A 183 18.70 10.26 -12.48
C GLU A 183 18.92 9.22 -11.38
N ILE A 184 18.39 8.00 -11.57
CA ILE A 184 18.57 6.90 -10.61
C ILE A 184 20.06 6.57 -10.43
N LEU A 185 20.80 6.41 -11.51
CA LEU A 185 22.23 6.11 -11.48
C LEU A 185 23.05 7.24 -10.86
N ALA A 186 22.68 8.52 -11.13
CA ALA A 186 23.36 9.67 -10.55
C ALA A 186 23.23 9.73 -9.02
N VAL A 187 22.06 9.41 -8.50
CA VAL A 187 21.84 9.34 -7.03
C VAL A 187 22.54 8.11 -6.45
N LEU A 188 22.46 6.94 -7.11
CA LEU A 188 23.14 5.73 -6.67
C LEU A 188 24.67 5.89 -6.62
N ALA A 189 25.26 6.64 -7.54
CA ALA A 189 26.70 6.91 -7.56
C ALA A 189 27.21 7.63 -6.31
N GLN A 190 26.33 8.29 -5.56
CA GLN A 190 26.62 8.96 -4.28
C GLN A 190 26.43 8.05 -3.07
N LYS A 191 25.95 6.83 -3.26
CA LYS A 191 25.71 5.85 -2.21
C LYS A 191 26.86 4.85 -2.14
N THR A 192 27.03 4.26 -0.97
CA THR A 192 28.02 3.21 -0.71
C THR A 192 27.33 1.97 -0.10
N GLY A 193 27.97 0.84 -0.24
CA GLY A 193 27.50 -0.40 0.37
C GLY A 193 26.70 -1.29 -0.60
N GLU A 194 25.92 -2.18 -0.04
CA GLU A 194 25.14 -3.15 -0.78
C GLU A 194 24.10 -2.46 -1.67
N LEU A 195 24.03 -2.87 -2.94
CA LEU A 195 23.16 -2.25 -3.95
C LEU A 195 21.69 -2.24 -3.52
N SER A 196 21.17 -3.33 -2.95
CA SER A 196 19.78 -3.39 -2.48
C SER A 196 19.46 -2.33 -1.42
N LYS A 197 20.38 -2.09 -0.48
CA LYS A 197 20.24 -1.05 0.54
C LYS A 197 20.30 0.36 -0.05
N ALA A 198 21.21 0.57 -0.99
CA ALA A 198 21.33 1.85 -1.69
C ALA A 198 20.05 2.16 -2.51
N LEU A 199 19.46 1.16 -3.16
CA LEU A 199 18.19 1.30 -3.89
C LEU A 199 17.02 1.67 -2.96
N LEU A 200 16.92 1.05 -1.78
CA LEU A 200 15.91 1.41 -0.77
C LEU A 200 16.02 2.87 -0.29
N GLN A 201 17.24 3.39 -0.22
CA GLN A 201 17.50 4.78 0.17
C GLN A 201 17.27 5.77 -0.98
N THR A 202 17.28 5.31 -2.21
CA THR A 202 17.19 6.15 -3.43
C THR A 202 15.77 6.23 -3.94
N LEU A 203 15.01 5.13 -3.87
CA LEU A 203 13.73 4.97 -4.56
C LEU A 203 12.56 4.93 -3.58
N GLU A 204 11.49 5.67 -3.93
CA GLU A 204 10.20 5.63 -3.26
C GLU A 204 9.38 4.41 -3.71
N GLY A 205 8.56 3.90 -2.81
CA GLY A 205 7.55 2.88 -3.12
C GLY A 205 8.08 1.47 -3.33
N VAL A 206 9.33 1.21 -2.97
CA VAL A 206 9.98 -0.10 -3.11
C VAL A 206 10.11 -0.82 -1.77
N SER A 207 10.07 -2.14 -1.83
CA SER A 207 10.27 -3.03 -0.68
C SER A 207 11.65 -3.69 -0.71
N PRO A 208 12.12 -4.22 0.42
CA PRO A 208 13.37 -4.99 0.46
C PRO A 208 13.38 -6.16 -0.53
N VAL A 209 12.28 -6.88 -0.70
CA VAL A 209 12.21 -8.00 -1.64
C VAL A 209 12.36 -7.54 -3.09
N LEU A 210 11.75 -6.42 -3.45
CA LEU A 210 11.81 -5.86 -4.81
C LEU A 210 13.23 -5.42 -5.17
N VAL A 211 13.88 -4.63 -4.30
CA VAL A 211 15.24 -4.15 -4.58
C VAL A 211 16.29 -5.25 -4.53
N ARG A 212 16.08 -6.30 -3.72
CA ARG A 212 16.94 -7.48 -3.74
C ARG A 212 16.79 -8.24 -5.06
N GLU A 213 15.58 -8.34 -5.63
CA GLU A 213 15.38 -8.97 -6.93
C GLU A 213 16.09 -8.19 -8.03
N TRP A 214 16.00 -6.86 -8.03
CA TRP A 214 16.73 -6.02 -8.98
C TRP A 214 18.25 -6.14 -8.83
N ALA A 215 18.76 -6.17 -7.59
CA ALA A 215 20.19 -6.36 -7.33
C ALA A 215 20.66 -7.75 -7.75
N TYR A 216 19.84 -8.79 -7.51
CA TYR A 216 20.11 -10.16 -7.97
C TYR A 216 20.24 -10.23 -9.49
N TYR A 217 19.31 -9.59 -10.21
CA TYR A 217 19.36 -9.53 -11.68
C TYR A 217 20.58 -8.76 -12.18
N ALA A 218 20.85 -7.58 -11.62
CA ALA A 218 22.00 -6.75 -12.01
C ALA A 218 23.34 -7.50 -11.82
N GLY A 219 23.49 -8.23 -10.72
CA GLY A 219 24.70 -8.98 -10.37
C GLY A 219 24.73 -10.41 -10.94
N LYS A 220 23.70 -10.87 -11.68
CA LYS A 220 23.56 -12.28 -12.09
C LYS A 220 23.72 -13.26 -10.93
N GLY A 221 23.08 -12.96 -9.79
CA GLY A 221 23.16 -13.72 -8.56
C GLY A 221 24.39 -13.43 -7.69
N GLN A 222 25.31 -12.58 -8.13
CA GLN A 222 26.47 -12.16 -7.34
C GLN A 222 26.18 -10.85 -6.60
N PRO A 223 26.74 -10.64 -5.39
CA PRO A 223 26.59 -9.40 -4.67
C PRO A 223 27.13 -8.20 -5.46
N CYS A 224 26.40 -7.09 -5.44
CA CYS A 224 26.81 -5.83 -6.04
C CYS A 224 26.90 -4.73 -4.98
N ARG A 225 27.83 -3.82 -5.16
CA ARG A 225 28.00 -2.61 -4.35
C ARG A 225 27.70 -1.38 -5.18
N ALA A 226 26.99 -0.40 -4.58
CA ALA A 226 26.54 0.79 -5.29
C ALA A 226 27.68 1.62 -5.88
N GLU A 227 28.79 1.75 -5.14
CA GLU A 227 29.97 2.54 -5.51
C GLU A 227 30.87 1.90 -6.59
N SER A 228 30.66 0.63 -6.92
CA SER A 228 31.53 -0.12 -7.84
C SER A 228 30.77 -0.89 -8.92
N LEU A 229 29.61 -0.39 -9.33
CA LEU A 229 28.84 -0.98 -10.41
C LEU A 229 29.59 -0.88 -11.74
N THR A 230 29.76 -2.02 -12.41
CA THR A 230 30.24 -2.04 -13.81
C THR A 230 29.17 -1.51 -14.75
N ASP A 231 29.54 -1.12 -15.96
CA ASP A 231 28.57 -0.64 -16.95
C ASP A 231 27.54 -1.72 -17.31
N ASP A 232 27.94 -2.96 -17.44
CA ASP A 232 27.03 -4.09 -17.63
C ASP A 232 26.03 -4.26 -16.47
N GLN A 233 26.45 -4.03 -15.23
CA GLN A 233 25.56 -4.09 -14.05
C GLN A 233 24.58 -2.92 -14.03
N LYS A 234 25.02 -1.72 -14.41
CA LYS A 234 24.15 -0.54 -14.57
C LYS A 234 23.09 -0.78 -15.65
N ASP A 235 23.50 -1.31 -16.79
CA ASP A 235 22.58 -1.61 -17.90
C ASP A 235 21.52 -2.63 -17.49
N ARG A 236 21.92 -3.71 -16.81
CA ARG A 236 20.97 -4.71 -16.29
C ARG A 236 20.04 -4.14 -15.23
N LEU A 237 20.55 -3.28 -14.34
CA LEU A 237 19.73 -2.60 -13.33
C LEU A 237 18.67 -1.71 -14.00
N CYS A 238 19.07 -0.86 -14.94
CA CYS A 238 18.15 0.00 -15.68
C CYS A 238 17.11 -0.81 -16.46
N TYR A 239 17.53 -1.91 -17.09
CA TYR A 239 16.63 -2.82 -17.79
C TYR A 239 15.57 -3.43 -16.85
N THR A 240 15.99 -3.96 -15.70
CA THR A 240 15.02 -4.60 -14.78
C THR A 240 14.05 -3.60 -14.16
N ILE A 241 14.50 -2.37 -13.88
CA ILE A 241 13.62 -1.29 -13.41
C ILE A 241 12.62 -0.91 -14.50
N ALA A 242 13.08 -0.72 -15.74
CA ALA A 242 12.22 -0.40 -16.87
C ALA A 242 11.18 -1.51 -17.13
N ARG A 243 11.60 -2.77 -17.02
CA ARG A 243 10.71 -3.92 -17.17
C ARG A 243 9.65 -3.97 -16.05
N THR A 244 10.01 -3.61 -14.82
CA THR A 244 9.07 -3.52 -13.70
C THR A 244 8.02 -2.43 -13.95
N ARG A 245 8.43 -1.26 -14.47
CA ARG A 245 7.49 -0.20 -14.88
C ARG A 245 6.48 -0.70 -15.89
N GLU A 246 6.99 -1.30 -16.96
CA GLU A 246 6.15 -1.83 -18.05
C GLU A 246 5.12 -2.84 -17.53
N LEU A 247 5.51 -3.73 -16.62
CA LEU A 247 4.59 -4.69 -16.01
C LEU A 247 3.47 -4.00 -15.24
N LEU A 248 3.80 -2.97 -14.44
CA LEU A 248 2.81 -2.20 -13.68
C LEU A 248 1.90 -1.36 -14.57
N GLU A 249 2.44 -0.77 -15.63
CA GLU A 249 1.66 0.05 -16.59
C GLU A 249 0.70 -0.79 -17.43
N GLN A 250 1.10 -1.99 -17.79
CA GLN A 250 0.31 -2.90 -18.63
C GLN A 250 -0.64 -3.81 -17.84
N GLY A 251 -0.54 -3.82 -16.49
CA GLY A 251 -1.31 -4.74 -15.65
C GLY A 251 -0.92 -6.22 -15.84
N ASN A 252 0.35 -6.47 -16.16
CA ASN A 252 0.90 -7.81 -16.41
C ASN A 252 1.76 -8.31 -15.24
N GLU A 253 1.42 -7.89 -14.03
CA GLU A 253 2.11 -8.31 -12.80
C GLU A 253 1.98 -9.81 -12.57
N VAL A 254 3.03 -10.39 -11.99
CA VAL A 254 3.05 -11.78 -11.55
C VAL A 254 3.12 -11.82 -10.03
N TYR A 255 1.97 -12.01 -9.40
CA TYR A 255 1.86 -11.99 -7.94
C TYR A 255 2.44 -13.25 -7.35
N THR A 256 3.60 -13.13 -6.74
CA THR A 256 4.38 -14.24 -6.21
C THR A 256 4.38 -14.23 -4.68
N MET A 257 3.91 -15.32 -4.09
CA MET A 257 4.07 -15.60 -2.66
C MET A 257 5.30 -16.48 -2.45
N VAL A 258 6.11 -16.14 -1.46
CA VAL A 258 7.27 -16.92 -1.04
C VAL A 258 7.01 -17.52 0.33
N SER A 259 7.23 -18.80 0.47
CA SER A 259 7.09 -19.53 1.74
C SER A 259 8.28 -20.44 2.00
N THR A 260 8.49 -20.81 3.26
CA THR A 260 9.39 -21.89 3.60
C THR A 260 8.85 -23.22 3.07
N ARG A 261 9.69 -24.27 3.10
CA ARG A 261 9.26 -25.63 2.71
C ARG A 261 8.16 -26.20 3.62
N GLU A 262 8.08 -25.69 4.86
CA GLU A 262 7.04 -26.02 5.85
C GLU A 262 5.76 -25.18 5.66
N GLY A 263 5.70 -24.32 4.63
CA GLY A 263 4.52 -23.52 4.29
C GLY A 263 4.39 -22.20 5.04
N GLN A 264 5.43 -21.77 5.78
CA GLN A 264 5.40 -20.48 6.48
C GLN A 264 5.61 -19.32 5.49
N PRO A 265 4.70 -18.34 5.38
CA PRO A 265 4.88 -17.16 4.53
C PRO A 265 6.15 -16.39 4.94
N LYS A 266 6.91 -15.95 3.94
CA LYS A 266 8.15 -15.19 4.15
C LYS A 266 8.17 -13.85 3.45
N ASP A 267 7.69 -13.83 2.21
CA ASP A 267 7.73 -12.62 1.38
C ASP A 267 6.68 -12.69 0.28
N PHE A 268 6.39 -11.55 -0.33
CA PHE A 268 5.51 -11.47 -1.51
C PHE A 268 5.93 -10.32 -2.42
N SER A 269 5.59 -10.44 -3.70
CA SER A 269 5.85 -9.39 -4.68
C SER A 269 4.86 -9.48 -5.85
N PHE A 270 4.83 -8.44 -6.65
CA PHE A 270 4.13 -8.38 -7.94
C PHE A 270 5.03 -8.78 -9.12
N LEU A 271 6.21 -9.34 -8.84
CA LEU A 271 7.17 -9.85 -9.82
C LEU A 271 7.47 -11.33 -9.59
N PRO A 272 7.93 -12.06 -10.63
CA PRO A 272 8.63 -13.31 -10.43
C PRO A 272 9.88 -13.10 -9.56
N LEU A 273 10.10 -13.98 -8.59
CA LEU A 273 11.21 -13.89 -7.65
C LEU A 273 12.21 -15.01 -7.86
N HIS A 274 13.48 -14.69 -8.13
CA HIS A 274 14.57 -15.63 -8.41
C HIS A 274 15.65 -15.63 -7.31
N GLN A 275 15.68 -14.59 -6.46
CA GLN A 275 16.69 -14.39 -5.42
C GLN A 275 16.77 -15.51 -4.39
N TYR A 276 15.72 -16.28 -4.22
CA TYR A 276 15.65 -17.38 -3.23
C TYR A 276 16.15 -18.73 -3.77
N GLY A 277 16.32 -18.86 -5.09
CA GLY A 277 16.74 -20.10 -5.73
C GLY A 277 15.82 -21.27 -5.34
N THR A 278 16.42 -22.35 -4.84
CA THR A 278 15.69 -23.57 -4.38
C THR A 278 15.45 -23.60 -2.86
N LEU A 279 15.85 -22.55 -2.13
CA LEU A 279 15.74 -22.50 -0.66
C LEU A 279 14.30 -22.32 -0.18
N MET A 280 13.50 -21.61 -0.97
CA MET A 280 12.10 -21.29 -0.68
C MET A 280 11.17 -21.83 -1.75
N VAL A 281 9.89 -21.91 -1.41
CA VAL A 281 8.81 -22.27 -2.34
C VAL A 281 8.15 -20.98 -2.82
N THR A 282 8.01 -20.83 -4.13
CA THR A 282 7.29 -19.72 -4.74
C THR A 282 5.97 -20.20 -5.33
N LYS A 283 4.90 -19.46 -5.13
CA LYS A 283 3.57 -19.73 -5.66
C LYS A 283 3.02 -18.47 -6.33
N VAL A 284 2.55 -18.63 -7.56
CA VAL A 284 1.85 -17.54 -8.26
C VAL A 284 0.40 -17.48 -7.80
N MET A 285 -0.05 -16.28 -7.44
CA MET A 285 -1.41 -15.98 -7.04
C MET A 285 -2.16 -15.25 -8.17
N PRO A 286 -3.50 -15.37 -8.26
CA PRO A 286 -4.25 -14.84 -9.40
C PRO A 286 -4.35 -13.30 -9.43
N SER A 287 -4.15 -12.61 -8.30
CA SER A 287 -4.27 -11.15 -8.21
C SER A 287 -3.51 -10.59 -7.02
N ALA A 288 -3.32 -9.26 -6.97
CA ALA A 288 -2.73 -8.59 -5.83
C ALA A 288 -3.56 -8.80 -4.56
N CYS A 289 -4.88 -8.67 -4.66
CA CYS A 289 -5.77 -8.87 -3.52
C CYS A 289 -5.82 -10.32 -3.05
N ALA A 290 -5.70 -11.30 -3.95
CA ALA A 290 -5.69 -12.71 -3.58
C ALA A 290 -4.42 -13.13 -2.83
N LEU A 291 -3.31 -12.39 -3.03
CA LEU A 291 -2.05 -12.64 -2.34
C LEU A 291 -2.09 -12.13 -0.87
N LEU A 292 -2.81 -11.05 -0.59
CA LEU A 292 -2.91 -10.41 0.73
C LEU A 292 -3.96 -11.09 1.64
#